data_8fe05205a3cba3763adb9c5496c1c8eb
#
_entry.id   8fe05205a3cba3763adb9c5496c1c8eb
#
_cell.length_a   1.000
_cell.length_b   1.000
_cell.length_c   1.000
_cell.angle_alpha   90.00
_cell.angle_beta   90.00
_cell.angle_gamma   90.00
#
_symmetry.space_group_name_H-M   'P 1'
#
loop_
_entity.id
_entity.type
_entity.pdbx_description
1 polymer ?
#
loop_
_entity_poly.entity_id
_entity_poly.type
_entity_poly.pdbx_seq_one_letter_code
_entity_poly.pdbx_strand_id
1 'polypeptide(L)'
;MDRSKYLIKNVGLLTISNFSSKILVFLLVPLYTSVLTTAEYGTYDLIISTISLLYPLFTLNIVDGVMRFVMDNNSEKRSVISIGFATICISMVITGILTYCLHLAGIWKGLLVYFLLYYVFYTFNQFFIQTAKGLERVQDMAIAGVISTVSMLLGNVLLLLVFHMGLSGFFVANILSQGLSALFFCVRIKVWRYIIPAHLDKRLGYEMLLYSMPLIATALGWWVNNTLDKYAVAFLCGVAANGLLSVSYKIPSILNVAQQIFIQAWQISAIKEYGEHDTSRFYGKTFSMVNMMMCAFCAGLIFLTRPLAHILYAKDFYTAWCYVPFLLVSSVFNCAAGLLGPVLSAKKDTKTMMWSAIIGAIMNAVFNIVLILMIGVQGAVIATALSSFVIFAVRLYGTRKDIIIEDKFYITWLLLI
;
A
#
# COMPACT_ATOMS: atom_id res chain seq x y z
N MET A 1 5.79 13.40 -30.95
CA MET A 1 6.11 13.84 -29.57
C MET A 1 7.23 12.94 -29.06
N ASP A 2 8.32 13.50 -28.58
CA ASP A 2 9.48 12.76 -28.11
C ASP A 2 9.04 11.78 -26.98
N ARG A 3 9.36 10.49 -27.10
CA ARG A 3 8.98 9.43 -26.15
C ARG A 3 9.37 9.79 -24.72
N SER A 4 10.49 10.48 -24.55
CA SER A 4 10.99 10.99 -23.29
C SER A 4 10.07 12.07 -22.70
N LYS A 5 9.61 13.05 -23.48
CA LYS A 5 8.68 14.10 -23.03
C LYS A 5 7.32 13.54 -22.64
N TYR A 6 6.83 12.54 -23.37
CA TYR A 6 5.58 11.83 -23.05
C TYR A 6 5.68 11.08 -21.70
N LEU A 7 6.79 10.38 -21.49
CA LEU A 7 7.04 9.64 -20.27
C LEU A 7 7.14 10.59 -19.06
N ILE A 8 7.94 11.65 -19.16
CA ILE A 8 8.12 12.65 -18.08
C ILE A 8 6.79 13.32 -17.71
N LYS A 9 6.00 13.69 -18.73
CA LYS A 9 4.68 14.32 -18.51
C LYS A 9 3.74 13.36 -17.77
N ASN A 10 3.66 12.11 -18.18
CA ASN A 10 2.75 11.12 -17.58
C ASN A 10 3.19 10.71 -16.17
N VAL A 11 4.48 10.48 -15.96
CA VAL A 11 5.04 10.20 -14.63
C VAL A 11 4.84 11.39 -13.70
N GLY A 12 5.11 12.60 -14.17
CA GLY A 12 4.88 13.82 -13.38
C GLY A 12 3.41 13.98 -12.97
N LEU A 13 2.48 13.76 -13.89
CA LEU A 13 1.05 13.89 -13.65
C LEU A 13 0.53 12.84 -12.64
N LEU A 14 0.97 11.60 -12.74
CA LEU A 14 0.64 10.54 -11.78
C LEU A 14 1.27 10.79 -10.41
N THR A 15 2.50 11.29 -10.38
CA THR A 15 3.19 11.61 -9.12
C THR A 15 2.47 12.74 -8.38
N ILE A 16 2.13 13.83 -9.07
CA ILE A 16 1.38 14.96 -8.48
C ILE A 16 0.00 14.50 -8.00
N SER A 17 -0.73 13.73 -8.80
CA SER A 17 -2.04 13.21 -8.43
C SER A 17 -1.97 12.32 -7.18
N ASN A 18 -1.05 11.36 -7.15
CA ASN A 18 -0.85 10.47 -6.01
C ASN A 18 -0.41 11.20 -4.74
N PHE A 19 0.48 12.18 -4.87
CA PHE A 19 0.97 12.98 -3.75
C PHE A 19 -0.14 13.86 -3.16
N SER A 20 -0.87 14.58 -4.01
CA SER A 20 -2.00 15.40 -3.59
C SER A 20 -3.08 14.59 -2.89
N SER A 21 -3.40 13.41 -3.42
CA SER A 21 -4.37 12.49 -2.81
C SER A 21 -3.93 12.02 -1.41
N LYS A 22 -2.65 11.69 -1.24
CA LYS A 22 -2.12 11.24 0.07
C LYS A 22 -2.10 12.37 1.10
N ILE A 23 -1.78 13.60 0.70
CA ILE A 23 -1.84 14.77 1.59
C ILE A 23 -3.29 15.03 2.03
N LEU A 24 -4.26 14.99 1.11
CA LEU A 24 -5.65 15.20 1.44
C LEU A 24 -6.18 14.13 2.41
N VAL A 25 -5.83 12.87 2.20
CA VAL A 25 -6.17 11.78 3.15
C VAL A 25 -5.54 12.01 4.52
N PHE A 26 -4.30 12.51 4.56
CA PHE A 26 -3.63 12.86 5.80
C PHE A 26 -4.36 13.99 6.56
N LEU A 27 -4.85 15.01 5.85
CA LEU A 27 -5.61 16.11 6.44
C LEU A 27 -6.98 15.68 7.00
N LEU A 28 -7.50 14.51 6.64
CA LEU A 28 -8.71 13.93 7.23
C LEU A 28 -8.48 13.26 8.59
N VAL A 29 -7.22 13.05 9.01
CA VAL A 29 -6.91 12.37 10.28
C VAL A 29 -7.57 13.06 11.48
N PRO A 30 -7.46 14.40 11.66
CA PRO A 30 -8.12 15.09 12.76
C PRO A 30 -9.65 14.90 12.75
N LEU A 31 -10.25 14.87 11.57
CA LEU A 31 -11.69 14.71 11.41
C LEU A 31 -12.16 13.37 11.99
N TYR A 32 -11.61 12.25 11.51
CA TYR A 32 -12.11 10.96 11.97
C TYR A 32 -11.65 10.60 13.39
N THR A 33 -10.49 11.09 13.86
CA THR A 33 -10.09 10.90 15.25
C THR A 33 -10.93 11.72 16.22
N SER A 34 -11.53 12.83 15.79
CA SER A 34 -12.45 13.61 16.62
C SER A 34 -13.85 12.99 16.70
N VAL A 35 -14.28 12.23 15.69
CA VAL A 35 -15.63 11.66 15.62
C VAL A 35 -15.67 10.20 16.09
N LEU A 36 -14.75 9.37 15.61
CA LEU A 36 -14.72 7.93 15.89
C LEU A 36 -14.01 7.62 17.22
N THR A 37 -14.37 6.50 17.82
CA THR A 37 -13.61 5.88 18.90
C THR A 37 -12.45 5.05 18.34
N THR A 38 -11.46 4.75 19.18
CA THR A 38 -10.32 3.88 18.81
C THR A 38 -10.77 2.49 18.37
N ALA A 39 -11.82 1.94 19.02
CA ALA A 39 -12.39 0.63 18.68
C ALA A 39 -13.11 0.66 17.31
N GLU A 40 -13.87 1.71 17.01
CA GLU A 40 -14.53 1.89 15.70
C GLU A 40 -13.52 2.01 14.57
N TYR A 41 -12.48 2.83 14.76
CA TYR A 41 -11.43 2.98 13.75
C TYR A 41 -10.62 1.69 13.60
N GLY A 42 -10.31 0.99 14.69
CA GLY A 42 -9.66 -0.32 14.67
C GLY A 42 -10.47 -1.38 13.92
N THR A 43 -11.79 -1.39 14.13
CA THR A 43 -12.72 -2.29 13.41
C THR A 43 -12.73 -1.98 11.91
N TYR A 44 -12.83 -0.72 11.54
CA TYR A 44 -12.75 -0.28 10.15
C TYR A 44 -11.43 -0.75 9.50
N ASP A 45 -10.31 -0.51 10.16
CA ASP A 45 -8.99 -0.86 9.64
C ASP A 45 -8.82 -2.38 9.43
N LEU A 46 -9.34 -3.21 10.36
CA LEU A 46 -9.35 -4.67 10.20
C LEU A 46 -10.23 -5.11 9.03
N ILE A 47 -11.40 -4.53 8.85
CA ILE A 47 -12.29 -4.82 7.72
C ILE A 47 -11.61 -4.51 6.39
N ILE A 48 -11.00 -3.32 6.25
CA ILE A 48 -10.28 -2.93 5.03
C ILE A 48 -9.06 -3.82 4.80
N SER A 49 -8.33 -4.16 5.85
CA SER A 49 -7.18 -5.06 5.81
C SER A 49 -7.59 -6.47 5.37
N THR A 50 -8.74 -6.97 5.85
CA THR A 50 -9.31 -8.26 5.40
C THR A 50 -9.69 -8.20 3.91
N ILE A 51 -10.33 -7.13 3.47
CA ILE A 51 -10.68 -6.94 2.05
C ILE A 51 -9.44 -6.93 1.18
N SER A 52 -8.36 -6.26 1.60
CA SER A 52 -7.10 -6.23 0.86
C SER A 52 -6.40 -7.59 0.78
N LEU A 53 -6.64 -8.50 1.74
CA LEU A 53 -6.21 -9.89 1.69
C LEU A 53 -7.06 -10.72 0.74
N LEU A 54 -8.39 -10.62 0.87
CA LEU A 54 -9.33 -11.44 0.10
C LEU A 54 -9.35 -11.07 -1.38
N TYR A 55 -9.09 -9.81 -1.69
CA TYR A 55 -9.11 -9.31 -3.07
C TYR A 55 -8.19 -10.12 -4.01
N PRO A 56 -6.87 -10.25 -3.80
CA PRO A 56 -6.01 -11.03 -4.67
C PRO A 56 -6.33 -12.53 -4.66
N LEU A 57 -6.83 -13.05 -3.53
CA LEU A 57 -7.22 -14.46 -3.41
C LEU A 57 -8.46 -14.78 -4.25
N PHE A 58 -9.54 -14.03 -4.09
CA PHE A 58 -10.83 -14.32 -4.72
C PHE A 58 -10.87 -13.90 -6.18
N THR A 59 -10.14 -12.86 -6.56
CA THR A 59 -9.99 -12.46 -7.96
C THR A 59 -8.91 -13.26 -8.68
N LEU A 60 -8.20 -14.18 -8.00
CA LEU A 60 -7.01 -14.88 -8.51
C LEU A 60 -5.97 -13.91 -9.09
N ASN A 61 -5.95 -12.71 -8.58
CA ASN A 61 -5.13 -11.58 -9.07
C ASN A 61 -5.22 -11.34 -10.59
N ILE A 62 -6.33 -11.77 -11.22
CA ILE A 62 -6.56 -11.71 -12.68
C ILE A 62 -6.45 -10.28 -13.21
N VAL A 63 -6.66 -9.31 -12.35
CA VAL A 63 -6.69 -7.89 -12.70
C VAL A 63 -5.32 -7.40 -13.18
N ASP A 64 -4.23 -7.92 -12.61
CA ASP A 64 -2.86 -7.67 -13.11
C ASP A 64 -2.63 -8.36 -14.46
N GLY A 65 -3.20 -9.55 -14.65
CA GLY A 65 -3.25 -10.22 -15.95
C GLY A 65 -3.97 -9.36 -17.00
N VAL A 66 -5.14 -8.80 -16.66
CA VAL A 66 -5.87 -7.90 -17.58
C VAL A 66 -4.99 -6.76 -18.05
N MET A 67 -4.29 -6.08 -17.14
CA MET A 67 -3.36 -5.00 -17.51
C MET A 67 -2.32 -5.51 -18.51
N ARG A 68 -1.65 -6.62 -18.22
CA ARG A 68 -0.55 -7.17 -19.02
C ARG A 68 -1.01 -7.59 -20.42
N PHE A 69 -2.14 -8.33 -20.50
CA PHE A 69 -2.64 -8.85 -21.77
C PHE A 69 -3.36 -7.80 -22.62
N VAL A 70 -3.96 -6.76 -22.03
CA VAL A 70 -4.51 -5.60 -22.77
C VAL A 70 -3.39 -4.80 -23.45
N MET A 71 -2.19 -4.74 -22.85
CA MET A 71 -1.01 -4.09 -23.45
C MET A 71 -0.37 -4.93 -24.56
N ASP A 72 -0.68 -6.21 -24.65
CA ASP A 72 -0.16 -7.07 -25.72
C ASP A 72 -0.92 -6.84 -27.01
N ASN A 73 -0.19 -6.51 -28.09
CA ASN A 73 -0.78 -6.25 -29.41
C ASN A 73 -1.41 -7.49 -30.05
N ASN A 74 -1.01 -8.69 -29.61
CA ASN A 74 -1.50 -9.97 -30.14
C ASN A 74 -2.79 -10.45 -29.45
N SER A 75 -3.19 -9.82 -28.35
CA SER A 75 -4.36 -10.22 -27.59
C SER A 75 -5.60 -9.41 -27.98
N GLU A 76 -6.72 -10.11 -28.13
CA GLU A 76 -8.01 -9.42 -28.34
C GLU A 76 -8.46 -8.74 -27.06
N LYS A 77 -8.39 -7.42 -27.01
CA LYS A 77 -8.71 -6.61 -25.81
C LYS A 77 -10.11 -6.89 -25.24
N ARG A 78 -11.09 -7.20 -26.12
CA ARG A 78 -12.45 -7.53 -25.68
C ARG A 78 -12.49 -8.84 -24.90
N SER A 79 -11.85 -9.88 -25.40
CA SER A 79 -11.76 -11.17 -24.72
C SER A 79 -11.06 -11.04 -23.37
N VAL A 80 -9.92 -10.34 -23.33
CA VAL A 80 -9.17 -10.10 -22.07
C VAL A 80 -10.02 -9.41 -21.01
N ILE A 81 -10.68 -8.31 -21.39
CA ILE A 81 -11.50 -7.52 -20.45
C ILE A 81 -12.76 -8.31 -20.03
N SER A 82 -13.38 -9.07 -20.96
CA SER A 82 -14.55 -9.92 -20.63
C SER A 82 -14.18 -11.03 -19.65
N ILE A 83 -13.04 -11.70 -19.82
CA ILE A 83 -12.54 -12.74 -18.91
C ILE A 83 -12.27 -12.14 -17.53
N GLY A 84 -11.56 -11.02 -17.48
CA GLY A 84 -11.30 -10.32 -16.20
C GLY A 84 -12.60 -9.93 -15.50
N PHE A 85 -13.56 -9.37 -16.21
CA PHE A 85 -14.87 -8.99 -15.67
C PHE A 85 -15.65 -10.21 -15.14
N ALA A 86 -15.70 -11.31 -15.88
CA ALA A 86 -16.34 -12.55 -15.43
C ALA A 86 -15.70 -13.08 -14.13
N THR A 87 -14.36 -13.06 -14.03
CA THR A 87 -13.64 -13.51 -12.84
C THR A 87 -13.95 -12.63 -11.62
N ILE A 88 -14.00 -11.29 -11.77
CA ILE A 88 -14.38 -10.43 -10.65
C ILE A 88 -15.85 -10.62 -10.24
N CYS A 89 -16.77 -10.89 -11.17
CA CYS A 89 -18.15 -11.22 -10.82
C CYS A 89 -18.22 -12.52 -10.00
N ILE A 90 -17.44 -13.54 -10.35
CA ILE A 90 -17.33 -14.77 -9.56
C ILE A 90 -16.78 -14.46 -8.16
N SER A 91 -15.76 -13.63 -8.05
CA SER A 91 -15.19 -13.23 -6.75
C SER A 91 -16.22 -12.54 -5.85
N MET A 92 -17.13 -11.75 -6.43
CA MET A 92 -18.22 -11.09 -5.68
C MET A 92 -19.23 -12.11 -5.15
N VAL A 93 -19.56 -13.14 -5.93
CA VAL A 93 -20.42 -14.24 -5.46
C VAL A 93 -19.76 -14.99 -4.30
N ILE A 94 -18.47 -15.31 -4.43
CA ILE A 94 -17.69 -15.97 -3.35
C ILE A 94 -17.69 -15.09 -2.09
N THR A 95 -17.45 -13.79 -2.22
CA THR A 95 -17.48 -12.84 -1.10
C THR A 95 -18.89 -12.73 -0.49
N GLY A 96 -19.94 -12.76 -1.31
CA GLY A 96 -21.32 -12.80 -0.84
C GLY A 96 -21.61 -14.04 0.02
N ILE A 97 -21.16 -15.23 -0.43
CA ILE A 97 -21.28 -16.47 0.34
C ILE A 97 -20.48 -16.37 1.65
N LEU A 98 -19.25 -15.89 1.60
CA LEU A 98 -18.44 -15.67 2.81
C LEU A 98 -19.15 -14.72 3.79
N THR A 99 -19.69 -13.60 3.29
CA THR A 99 -20.43 -12.63 4.11
C THR A 99 -21.64 -13.27 4.79
N TYR A 100 -22.34 -14.12 4.08
CA TYR A 100 -23.46 -14.91 4.64
C TYR A 100 -23.00 -15.88 5.74
N CYS A 101 -21.89 -16.59 5.52
CA CYS A 101 -21.30 -17.47 6.53
C CYS A 101 -20.85 -16.68 7.78
N LEU A 102 -20.23 -15.52 7.61
CA LEU A 102 -19.84 -14.62 8.71
C LEU A 102 -21.06 -14.09 9.48
N HIS A 103 -22.17 -13.85 8.77
CA HIS A 103 -23.43 -13.47 9.41
C HIS A 103 -23.98 -14.58 10.32
N LEU A 104 -23.97 -15.82 9.84
CA LEU A 104 -24.38 -16.98 10.64
C LEU A 104 -23.46 -17.21 11.85
N ALA A 105 -22.15 -16.99 11.69
CA ALA A 105 -21.17 -17.06 12.77
C ALA A 105 -21.25 -15.92 13.79
N GLY A 106 -22.07 -14.89 13.53
CA GLY A 106 -22.23 -13.74 14.39
C GLY A 106 -21.05 -12.75 14.43
N ILE A 107 -20.14 -12.86 13.45
CA ILE A 107 -18.96 -12.00 13.32
C ILE A 107 -19.36 -10.69 12.61
N TRP A 108 -18.89 -9.54 13.14
CA TRP A 108 -19.15 -8.20 12.58
C TRP A 108 -20.63 -7.87 12.35
N LYS A 109 -21.52 -8.30 13.25
CA LYS A 109 -22.97 -8.00 13.15
C LYS A 109 -23.22 -6.50 12.93
N GLY A 110 -24.01 -6.17 11.89
CA GLY A 110 -24.31 -4.80 11.50
C GLY A 110 -23.27 -4.16 10.55
N LEU A 111 -22.07 -4.72 10.39
CA LEU A 111 -21.03 -4.17 9.50
C LEU A 111 -20.84 -4.97 8.22
N LEU A 112 -21.44 -6.16 8.12
CA LEU A 112 -21.26 -7.06 6.97
C LEU A 112 -21.74 -6.48 5.65
N VAL A 113 -22.77 -5.63 5.68
CA VAL A 113 -23.25 -4.92 4.49
C VAL A 113 -22.18 -3.96 3.98
N TYR A 114 -21.51 -3.22 4.88
CA TYR A 114 -20.40 -2.33 4.50
C TYR A 114 -19.20 -3.10 4.00
N PHE A 115 -18.88 -4.26 4.61
CA PHE A 115 -17.83 -5.16 4.14
C PHE A 115 -18.08 -5.60 2.70
N LEU A 116 -19.29 -6.10 2.40
CA LEU A 116 -19.66 -6.56 1.06
C LEU A 116 -19.65 -5.42 0.04
N LEU A 117 -20.30 -4.29 0.35
CA LEU A 117 -20.36 -3.14 -0.54
C LEU A 117 -18.97 -2.57 -0.82
N TYR A 118 -18.13 -2.46 0.23
CA TYR A 118 -16.77 -1.97 0.04
C TYR A 118 -15.97 -2.93 -0.85
N TYR A 119 -16.05 -4.26 -0.64
CA TYR A 119 -15.37 -5.24 -1.48
C TYR A 119 -15.80 -5.11 -2.94
N VAL A 120 -17.10 -4.99 -3.21
CA VAL A 120 -17.65 -4.87 -4.57
C VAL A 120 -17.09 -3.62 -5.26
N PHE A 121 -17.25 -2.45 -4.66
CA PHE A 121 -16.80 -1.19 -5.29
C PHE A 121 -15.29 -1.08 -5.37
N TYR A 122 -14.56 -1.59 -4.38
CA TYR A 122 -13.10 -1.67 -4.40
C TYR A 122 -12.62 -2.55 -5.56
N THR A 123 -13.20 -3.75 -5.73
CA THR A 123 -12.82 -4.69 -6.78
C THR A 123 -13.10 -4.12 -8.17
N PHE A 124 -14.26 -3.49 -8.38
CA PHE A 124 -14.56 -2.79 -9.64
C PHE A 124 -13.58 -1.65 -9.91
N ASN A 125 -13.28 -0.84 -8.91
CA ASN A 125 -12.35 0.27 -9.06
C ASN A 125 -10.95 -0.23 -9.45
N GLN A 126 -10.44 -1.27 -8.76
CA GLN A 126 -9.14 -1.86 -9.10
C GLN A 126 -9.12 -2.46 -10.52
N PHE A 127 -10.17 -3.15 -10.90
CA PHE A 127 -10.32 -3.69 -12.26
C PHE A 127 -10.27 -2.59 -13.32
N PHE A 128 -11.00 -1.50 -13.13
CA PHE A 128 -11.01 -0.41 -14.09
C PHE A 128 -9.70 0.38 -14.12
N ILE A 129 -9.03 0.56 -12.97
CA ILE A 129 -7.70 1.16 -12.89
C ILE A 129 -6.71 0.35 -13.75
N GLN A 130 -6.66 -0.98 -13.58
CA GLN A 130 -5.73 -1.82 -14.32
C GLN A 130 -6.10 -1.93 -15.80
N THR A 131 -7.40 -1.93 -16.12
CA THR A 131 -7.88 -1.82 -17.51
C THR A 131 -7.45 -0.49 -18.14
N ALA A 132 -7.59 0.63 -17.42
CA ALA A 132 -7.16 1.95 -17.90
C ALA A 132 -5.64 2.00 -18.12
N LYS A 133 -4.85 1.37 -17.24
CA LYS A 133 -3.39 1.20 -17.43
C LYS A 133 -3.08 0.42 -18.70
N GLY A 134 -3.73 -0.73 -18.88
CA GLY A 134 -3.56 -1.56 -20.08
C GLY A 134 -3.92 -0.83 -21.37
N LEU A 135 -4.90 0.06 -21.32
CA LEU A 135 -5.32 0.93 -22.44
C LEU A 135 -4.50 2.23 -22.55
N GLU A 136 -3.45 2.40 -21.73
CA GLU A 136 -2.59 3.61 -21.66
C GLU A 136 -3.34 4.92 -21.36
N ARG A 137 -4.47 4.84 -20.66
CA ARG A 137 -5.32 6.01 -20.34
C ARG A 137 -4.86 6.70 -19.05
N VAL A 138 -3.63 7.19 -19.02
CA VAL A 138 -2.99 7.80 -17.84
C VAL A 138 -3.75 9.04 -17.33
N GLN A 139 -4.30 9.85 -18.24
CA GLN A 139 -5.08 11.03 -17.86
C GLN A 139 -6.37 10.66 -17.13
N ASP A 140 -7.08 9.64 -17.63
CA ASP A 140 -8.31 9.17 -16.98
C ASP A 140 -8.01 8.60 -15.59
N MET A 141 -6.86 7.97 -15.38
CA MET A 141 -6.42 7.52 -14.06
C MET A 141 -6.17 8.69 -13.09
N ALA A 142 -5.53 9.77 -13.55
CA ALA A 142 -5.31 10.95 -12.74
C ALA A 142 -6.64 11.61 -12.33
N ILE A 143 -7.58 11.76 -13.27
CA ILE A 143 -8.92 12.34 -13.00
C ILE A 143 -9.70 11.45 -12.02
N ALA A 144 -9.71 10.13 -12.21
CA ALA A 144 -10.36 9.18 -11.32
C ALA A 144 -9.79 9.25 -9.88
N GLY A 145 -8.47 9.40 -9.74
CA GLY A 145 -7.81 9.61 -8.46
C GLY A 145 -8.29 10.89 -7.76
N VAL A 146 -8.43 11.99 -8.50
CA VAL A 146 -8.99 13.24 -7.96
C VAL A 146 -10.45 13.06 -7.55
N ILE A 147 -11.28 12.44 -8.39
CA ILE A 147 -12.70 12.16 -8.08
C ILE A 147 -12.79 11.32 -6.79
N SER A 148 -12.01 10.25 -6.69
CA SER A 148 -11.97 9.40 -5.50
C SER A 148 -11.62 10.22 -4.25
N THR A 149 -10.57 11.03 -4.31
CA THR A 149 -10.09 11.81 -3.16
C THR A 149 -11.08 12.89 -2.75
N VAL A 150 -11.60 13.64 -3.71
CA VAL A 150 -12.61 14.70 -3.43
C VAL A 150 -13.88 14.09 -2.88
N SER A 151 -14.38 13.00 -3.48
CA SER A 151 -15.57 12.29 -2.99
C SER A 151 -15.39 11.75 -1.58
N MET A 152 -14.20 11.19 -1.26
CA MET A 152 -13.88 10.72 0.08
C MET A 152 -13.85 11.88 1.08
N LEU A 153 -13.23 13.01 0.71
CA LEU A 153 -13.14 14.20 1.56
C LEU A 153 -14.53 14.77 1.83
N LEU A 154 -15.29 15.05 0.78
CA LEU A 154 -16.64 15.60 0.91
C LEU A 154 -17.57 14.63 1.64
N GLY A 155 -17.51 13.34 1.30
CA GLY A 155 -18.30 12.30 1.97
C GLY A 155 -18.00 12.22 3.46
N ASN A 156 -16.72 12.24 3.85
CA ASN A 156 -16.35 12.23 5.28
C ASN A 156 -16.82 13.50 6.01
N VAL A 157 -16.61 14.69 5.42
CA VAL A 157 -17.09 15.94 6.03
C VAL A 157 -18.61 15.93 6.18
N LEU A 158 -19.35 15.59 5.15
CA LEU A 158 -20.82 15.59 5.20
C LEU A 158 -21.37 14.51 6.14
N LEU A 159 -20.91 13.26 6.00
CA LEU A 159 -21.48 12.13 6.75
C LEU A 159 -21.06 12.10 8.21
N LEU A 160 -19.83 12.57 8.54
CA LEU A 160 -19.34 12.58 9.91
C LEU A 160 -19.72 13.84 10.67
N LEU A 161 -19.61 15.06 10.06
CA LEU A 161 -19.87 16.33 10.76
C LEU A 161 -21.31 16.81 10.63
N VAL A 162 -21.94 16.67 9.44
CA VAL A 162 -23.29 17.20 9.25
C VAL A 162 -24.34 16.16 9.65
N PHE A 163 -24.19 14.92 9.17
CA PHE A 163 -25.15 13.84 9.45
C PHE A 163 -24.83 13.04 10.72
N HIS A 164 -23.67 13.23 11.34
CA HIS A 164 -23.23 12.56 12.57
C HIS A 164 -23.37 11.03 12.54
N MET A 165 -23.10 10.41 11.36
CA MET A 165 -23.31 8.97 11.14
C MET A 165 -22.21 8.08 11.75
N GLY A 166 -21.15 8.65 12.37
CA GLY A 166 -20.10 7.89 13.03
C GLY A 166 -19.43 6.88 12.08
N LEU A 167 -19.18 5.66 12.57
CA LEU A 167 -18.53 4.60 11.80
C LEU A 167 -19.22 4.25 10.49
N SER A 168 -20.55 4.24 10.47
CA SER A 168 -21.34 3.97 9.27
C SER A 168 -21.11 5.04 8.19
N GLY A 169 -21.07 6.30 8.58
CA GLY A 169 -20.75 7.42 7.68
C GLY A 169 -19.34 7.30 7.11
N PHE A 170 -18.37 6.87 7.93
CA PHE A 170 -17.01 6.65 7.48
C PHE A 170 -16.91 5.53 6.43
N PHE A 171 -17.61 4.41 6.62
CA PHE A 171 -17.70 3.36 5.61
C PHE A 171 -18.35 3.86 4.32
N VAL A 172 -19.52 4.53 4.41
CA VAL A 172 -20.27 5.03 3.25
C VAL A 172 -19.43 6.02 2.45
N ALA A 173 -18.73 6.96 3.10
CA ALA A 173 -17.83 7.90 2.42
C ALA A 173 -16.75 7.19 1.60
N ASN A 174 -16.14 6.16 2.17
CA ASN A 174 -15.09 5.39 1.50
C ASN A 174 -15.68 4.50 0.36
N ILE A 175 -16.85 3.90 0.55
CA ILE A 175 -17.56 3.13 -0.48
C ILE A 175 -17.93 4.04 -1.65
N LEU A 176 -18.49 5.22 -1.40
CA LEU A 176 -18.83 6.20 -2.43
C LEU A 176 -17.60 6.67 -3.20
N SER A 177 -16.50 6.89 -2.53
CA SER A 177 -15.23 7.26 -3.17
C SER A 177 -14.78 6.19 -4.19
N GLN A 178 -14.80 4.91 -3.82
CA GLN A 178 -14.47 3.81 -4.73
C GLN A 178 -15.51 3.70 -5.87
N GLY A 179 -16.79 3.81 -5.53
CA GLY A 179 -17.90 3.70 -6.48
C GLY A 179 -17.92 4.79 -7.53
N LEU A 180 -17.71 6.05 -7.14
CA LEU A 180 -17.69 7.19 -8.07
C LEU A 180 -16.47 7.13 -9.00
N SER A 181 -15.32 6.71 -8.49
CA SER A 181 -14.13 6.45 -9.31
C SER A 181 -14.39 5.32 -10.31
N ALA A 182 -14.98 4.21 -9.88
CA ALA A 182 -15.34 3.09 -10.74
C ALA A 182 -16.36 3.49 -11.81
N LEU A 183 -17.37 4.27 -11.43
CA LEU A 183 -18.39 4.78 -12.35
C LEU A 183 -17.79 5.70 -13.42
N PHE A 184 -16.87 6.61 -13.02
CA PHE A 184 -16.16 7.47 -13.95
C PHE A 184 -15.39 6.62 -14.99
N PHE A 185 -14.63 5.62 -14.57
CA PHE A 185 -13.94 4.73 -15.48
C PHE A 185 -14.90 3.96 -16.38
N CYS A 186 -15.99 3.42 -15.82
CA CYS A 186 -17.00 2.67 -16.57
C CYS A 186 -17.55 3.52 -17.74
N VAL A 187 -17.93 4.77 -17.47
CA VAL A 187 -18.43 5.70 -18.48
C VAL A 187 -17.34 6.13 -19.46
N ARG A 188 -16.17 6.49 -18.96
CA ARG A 188 -15.08 7.06 -19.77
C ARG A 188 -14.44 6.04 -20.72
N ILE A 189 -14.21 4.81 -20.24
CA ILE A 189 -13.69 3.71 -21.04
C ILE A 189 -14.77 3.11 -21.94
N LYS A 190 -16.06 3.33 -21.61
CA LYS A 190 -17.22 2.67 -22.25
C LYS A 190 -17.08 1.15 -22.14
N VAL A 191 -16.85 0.66 -20.90
CA VAL A 191 -16.52 -0.73 -20.61
C VAL A 191 -17.50 -1.72 -21.19
N TRP A 192 -18.81 -1.36 -21.27
CA TRP A 192 -19.85 -2.19 -21.90
C TRP A 192 -19.60 -2.56 -23.37
N ARG A 193 -18.70 -1.82 -24.07
CA ARG A 193 -18.29 -2.16 -25.44
C ARG A 193 -17.26 -3.26 -25.50
N TYR A 194 -16.61 -3.54 -24.39
CA TYR A 194 -15.59 -4.58 -24.25
C TYR A 194 -16.14 -5.85 -23.62
N ILE A 195 -17.13 -5.75 -22.73
CA ILE A 195 -17.71 -6.88 -22.01
C ILE A 195 -18.72 -7.55 -22.94
N ILE A 196 -18.31 -8.62 -23.62
CA ILE A 196 -19.14 -9.40 -24.52
C ILE A 196 -19.03 -10.86 -24.12
N PRO A 197 -20.11 -11.51 -23.62
CA PRO A 197 -20.06 -12.90 -23.17
C PRO A 197 -19.61 -13.91 -24.25
N ALA A 198 -19.90 -13.61 -25.53
CA ALA A 198 -19.51 -14.44 -26.66
C ALA A 198 -17.98 -14.48 -26.90
N HIS A 199 -17.20 -13.58 -26.31
CA HIS A 199 -15.74 -13.51 -26.47
C HIS A 199 -14.97 -14.10 -25.28
N LEU A 200 -15.56 -15.07 -24.55
CA LEU A 200 -14.88 -15.80 -23.48
C LEU A 200 -14.04 -16.94 -24.07
N ASP A 201 -12.82 -16.63 -24.48
CA ASP A 201 -11.84 -17.63 -24.93
C ASP A 201 -11.24 -18.36 -23.72
N LYS A 202 -11.53 -19.66 -23.59
CA LYS A 202 -11.03 -20.50 -22.49
C LYS A 202 -9.51 -20.64 -22.48
N ARG A 203 -8.88 -20.67 -23.67
CA ARG A 203 -7.43 -20.78 -23.78
C ARG A 203 -6.76 -19.52 -23.26
N LEU A 204 -7.23 -18.36 -23.71
CA LEU A 204 -6.73 -17.07 -23.23
C LEU A 204 -6.97 -16.90 -21.72
N GLY A 205 -8.15 -17.33 -21.23
CA GLY A 205 -8.45 -17.32 -19.79
C GLY A 205 -7.47 -18.17 -18.97
N TYR A 206 -7.12 -19.34 -19.46
CA TYR A 206 -6.11 -20.20 -18.81
C TYR A 206 -4.72 -19.56 -18.81
N GLU A 207 -4.29 -18.97 -19.92
CA GLU A 207 -3.01 -18.25 -20.02
C GLU A 207 -2.95 -17.07 -19.06
N MET A 208 -4.03 -16.28 -18.94
CA MET A 208 -4.16 -15.19 -17.99
C MET A 208 -4.10 -15.67 -16.54
N LEU A 209 -4.78 -16.77 -16.21
CA LEU A 209 -4.74 -17.36 -14.86
C LEU A 209 -3.35 -17.88 -14.52
N LEU A 210 -2.70 -18.59 -15.43
CA LEU A 210 -1.34 -19.10 -15.23
C LEU A 210 -0.33 -17.97 -14.98
N TYR A 211 -0.49 -16.83 -15.65
CA TYR A 211 0.30 -15.63 -15.41
C TYR A 211 0.00 -15.01 -14.04
N SER A 212 -1.29 -14.96 -13.64
CA SER A 212 -1.74 -14.24 -12.44
C SER A 212 -1.52 -15.00 -11.15
N MET A 213 -1.59 -16.34 -11.16
CA MET A 213 -1.45 -17.16 -9.96
C MET A 213 -0.16 -16.93 -9.17
N PRO A 214 1.04 -16.87 -9.77
CA PRO A 214 2.26 -16.57 -9.02
C PRO A 214 2.25 -15.19 -8.36
N LEU A 215 1.52 -14.22 -8.92
CA LEU A 215 1.41 -12.87 -8.38
C LEU A 215 0.59 -12.83 -7.08
N ILE A 216 -0.28 -13.83 -6.84
CA ILE A 216 -1.00 -13.98 -5.57
C ILE A 216 0.00 -14.12 -4.42
N ALA A 217 1.02 -14.96 -4.57
CA ALA A 217 2.05 -15.14 -3.53
C ALA A 217 2.79 -13.84 -3.22
N THR A 218 3.05 -13.02 -4.24
CA THR A 218 3.65 -11.69 -4.07
C THR A 218 2.71 -10.75 -3.31
N ALA A 219 1.43 -10.72 -3.67
CA ALA A 219 0.43 -9.90 -3.01
C ALA A 219 0.24 -10.29 -1.54
N LEU A 220 0.20 -11.60 -1.25
CA LEU A 220 0.13 -12.14 0.12
C LEU A 220 1.38 -11.79 0.92
N GLY A 221 2.56 -11.92 0.33
CA GLY A 221 3.82 -11.53 0.98
C GLY A 221 3.83 -10.04 1.38
N TRP A 222 3.37 -9.17 0.48
CA TRP A 222 3.19 -7.74 0.77
C TRP A 222 2.16 -7.50 1.89
N TRP A 223 1.04 -8.22 1.86
CA TRP A 223 0.01 -8.10 2.87
C TRP A 223 0.52 -8.52 4.25
N VAL A 224 1.19 -9.65 4.34
CA VAL A 224 1.79 -10.15 5.61
C VAL A 224 2.75 -9.11 6.18
N ASN A 225 3.67 -8.59 5.38
CA ASN A 225 4.66 -7.61 5.82
C ASN A 225 4.06 -6.27 6.30
N ASN A 226 2.88 -5.88 5.80
CA ASN A 226 2.29 -4.57 6.10
C ASN A 226 1.09 -4.63 7.05
N THR A 227 0.59 -5.82 7.36
CA THR A 227 -0.72 -5.92 8.02
C THR A 227 -0.75 -6.95 9.16
N LEU A 228 0.20 -7.88 9.23
CA LEU A 228 0.21 -8.94 10.24
C LEU A 228 0.22 -8.37 11.66
N ASP A 229 0.97 -7.31 11.92
CA ASP A 229 1.07 -6.61 13.19
C ASP A 229 -0.29 -6.09 13.68
N LYS A 230 -1.14 -5.61 12.79
CA LYS A 230 -2.49 -5.13 13.10
C LYS A 230 -3.38 -6.25 13.64
N TYR A 231 -3.32 -7.43 13.02
CA TYR A 231 -4.08 -8.59 13.48
C TYR A 231 -3.52 -9.14 14.79
N ALA A 232 -2.20 -9.20 14.93
CA ALA A 232 -1.57 -9.62 16.18
C ALA A 232 -1.95 -8.70 17.33
N VAL A 233 -1.91 -7.39 17.13
CA VAL A 233 -2.33 -6.40 18.14
C VAL A 233 -3.84 -6.50 18.41
N ALA A 234 -4.67 -6.62 17.39
CA ALA A 234 -6.11 -6.73 17.58
C ALA A 234 -6.50 -7.99 18.37
N PHE A 235 -5.82 -9.11 18.12
CA PHE A 235 -6.07 -10.38 18.81
C PHE A 235 -5.54 -10.41 20.25
N LEU A 236 -4.32 -9.89 20.46
CA LEU A 236 -3.65 -9.97 21.76
C LEU A 236 -3.95 -8.77 22.69
N CYS A 237 -4.16 -7.57 22.14
CA CYS A 237 -4.37 -6.32 22.89
C CYS A 237 -5.78 -5.72 22.71
N GLY A 238 -6.56 -6.26 21.76
CA GLY A 238 -7.91 -5.80 21.45
C GLY A 238 -7.99 -4.81 20.28
N VAL A 239 -9.20 -4.66 19.74
CA VAL A 239 -9.47 -3.87 18.54
C VAL A 239 -9.17 -2.37 18.72
N ALA A 240 -9.42 -1.82 19.90
CA ALA A 240 -9.10 -0.43 20.23
C ALA A 240 -7.58 -0.16 20.15
N ALA A 241 -6.76 -1.11 20.59
CA ALA A 241 -5.31 -1.05 20.47
C ALA A 241 -4.85 -1.05 18.99
N ASN A 242 -5.50 -1.84 18.12
CA ASN A 242 -5.27 -1.77 16.69
C ASN A 242 -5.65 -0.39 16.12
N GLY A 243 -6.72 0.24 16.60
CA GLY A 243 -7.09 1.60 16.19
C GLY A 243 -5.98 2.61 16.46
N LEU A 244 -5.36 2.55 17.66
CA LEU A 244 -4.21 3.38 18.03
C LEU A 244 -2.99 3.08 17.14
N LEU A 245 -2.67 1.81 16.92
CA LEU A 245 -1.58 1.40 16.03
C LEU A 245 -1.80 1.93 14.60
N SER A 246 -3.00 1.77 14.05
CA SER A 246 -3.31 2.17 12.68
C SER A 246 -3.26 3.68 12.46
N VAL A 247 -3.65 4.47 13.47
CA VAL A 247 -3.50 5.93 13.41
C VAL A 247 -2.03 6.33 13.53
N SER A 248 -1.23 5.64 14.35
CA SER A 248 0.19 5.95 14.51
C SER A 248 1.00 5.84 13.21
N TYR A 249 0.58 5.00 12.26
CA TYR A 249 1.19 4.90 10.92
C TYR A 249 0.99 6.14 10.03
N LYS A 250 0.09 7.08 10.42
CA LYS A 250 -0.21 8.26 9.58
C LYS A 250 0.97 9.23 9.47
N ILE A 251 1.65 9.52 10.58
CA ILE A 251 2.85 10.40 10.56
C ILE A 251 3.98 9.75 9.76
N PRO A 252 4.40 8.49 10.00
CA PRO A 252 5.40 7.81 9.17
C PRO A 252 5.05 7.72 7.68
N SER A 253 3.77 7.71 7.32
CA SER A 253 3.34 7.67 5.93
C SER A 253 3.85 8.86 5.09
N ILE A 254 4.13 10.01 5.71
CA ILE A 254 4.73 11.18 5.06
C ILE A 254 6.13 10.81 4.55
N LEU A 255 6.94 10.19 5.40
CA LEU A 255 8.29 9.73 5.06
C LEU A 255 8.25 8.69 3.92
N ASN A 256 7.30 7.74 4.01
CA ASN A 256 7.13 6.68 3.00
C ASN A 256 6.76 7.24 1.62
N VAL A 257 5.99 8.32 1.55
CA VAL A 257 5.66 8.98 0.28
C VAL A 257 6.90 9.59 -0.36
N ALA A 258 7.70 10.33 0.41
CA ALA A 258 8.96 10.91 -0.07
C ALA A 258 9.92 9.82 -0.57
N GLN A 259 10.03 8.73 0.18
CA GLN A 259 10.82 7.55 -0.18
C GLN A 259 10.38 6.93 -1.51
N GLN A 260 9.09 6.70 -1.70
CA GLN A 260 8.57 6.05 -2.92
C GLN A 260 8.90 6.85 -4.19
N ILE A 261 8.80 8.18 -4.13
CA ILE A 261 9.16 9.05 -5.26
C ILE A 261 10.63 8.88 -5.62
N PHE A 262 11.49 8.91 -4.61
CA PHE A 262 12.92 8.78 -4.83
C PHE A 262 13.30 7.39 -5.36
N ILE A 263 12.79 6.31 -4.78
CA ILE A 263 13.12 4.94 -5.18
C ILE A 263 12.73 4.66 -6.64
N GLN A 264 11.59 5.20 -7.13
CA GLN A 264 11.19 5.05 -8.54
C GLN A 264 12.22 5.66 -9.50
N ALA A 265 12.72 6.87 -9.19
CA ALA A 265 13.76 7.51 -10.00
C ALA A 265 15.11 6.78 -9.87
N TRP A 266 15.45 6.38 -8.64
CA TRP A 266 16.67 5.64 -8.33
C TRP A 266 16.77 4.31 -9.04
N GLN A 267 15.68 3.56 -9.15
CA GLN A 267 15.66 2.27 -9.83
C GLN A 267 16.11 2.37 -11.28
N ILE A 268 15.68 3.42 -11.99
CA ILE A 268 16.08 3.65 -13.39
C ILE A 268 17.57 3.96 -13.46
N SER A 269 18.05 4.87 -12.59
CA SER A 269 19.45 5.30 -12.57
C SER A 269 20.40 4.16 -12.18
N ALA A 270 20.05 3.39 -11.16
CA ALA A 270 20.88 2.29 -10.69
C ALA A 270 21.06 1.19 -11.75
N ILE A 271 20.01 0.87 -12.52
CA ILE A 271 20.10 -0.13 -13.58
C ILE A 271 20.93 0.39 -14.76
N LYS A 272 20.76 1.69 -15.11
CA LYS A 272 21.46 2.30 -16.24
C LYS A 272 22.95 2.45 -16.01
N GLU A 273 23.36 2.80 -14.81
CA GLU A 273 24.78 3.01 -14.43
C GLU A 273 25.52 1.71 -14.10
N TYR A 274 24.83 0.56 -14.12
CA TYR A 274 25.45 -0.73 -13.79
C TYR A 274 26.47 -1.14 -14.84
N GLY A 275 27.73 -1.34 -14.39
CA GLY A 275 28.87 -1.72 -15.24
C GLY A 275 29.68 -0.55 -15.80
N GLU A 276 29.28 0.71 -15.55
CA GLU A 276 30.07 1.89 -15.88
C GLU A 276 31.26 2.09 -14.94
N HIS A 277 32.23 2.92 -15.34
CA HIS A 277 33.38 3.30 -14.51
C HIS A 277 32.88 4.01 -13.23
N ASP A 278 33.38 3.63 -12.06
CA ASP A 278 33.02 4.23 -10.75
C ASP A 278 31.59 3.95 -10.22
N THR A 279 30.88 2.95 -10.77
CA THR A 279 29.52 2.58 -10.33
C THR A 279 29.41 2.39 -8.81
N SER A 280 30.37 1.70 -8.18
CA SER A 280 30.36 1.41 -6.73
C SER A 280 30.44 2.68 -5.88
N ARG A 281 31.20 3.67 -6.32
CA ARG A 281 31.30 4.97 -5.65
C ARG A 281 30.04 5.80 -5.84
N PHE A 282 29.47 5.78 -7.06
CA PHE A 282 28.19 6.44 -7.35
C PHE A 282 27.05 5.87 -6.49
N TYR A 283 26.97 4.54 -6.37
CA TYR A 283 25.99 3.87 -5.51
C TYR A 283 26.18 4.23 -4.03
N GLY A 284 27.43 4.18 -3.55
CA GLY A 284 27.75 4.53 -2.17
C GLY A 284 27.42 5.97 -1.82
N LYS A 285 27.80 6.93 -2.69
CA LYS A 285 27.51 8.35 -2.51
C LYS A 285 26.00 8.63 -2.51
N THR A 286 25.28 8.07 -3.45
CA THR A 286 23.80 8.23 -3.54
C THR A 286 23.13 7.62 -2.32
N PHE A 287 23.52 6.40 -1.93
CA PHE A 287 23.00 5.73 -0.74
C PHE A 287 23.25 6.57 0.52
N SER A 288 24.50 7.03 0.74
CA SER A 288 24.85 7.83 1.91
C SER A 288 24.10 9.16 1.96
N MET A 289 23.99 9.86 0.83
CA MET A 289 23.28 11.14 0.73
C MET A 289 21.79 10.97 1.07
N VAL A 290 21.11 10.00 0.43
CA VAL A 290 19.67 9.80 0.65
C VAL A 290 19.39 9.28 2.04
N ASN A 291 20.22 8.36 2.55
CA ASN A 291 20.08 7.87 3.91
C ASN A 291 20.24 9.01 4.93
N MET A 292 21.22 9.90 4.74
CA MET A 292 21.42 11.08 5.59
C MET A 292 20.21 12.00 5.56
N MET A 293 19.66 12.28 4.38
CA MET A 293 18.45 13.10 4.24
C MET A 293 17.26 12.46 4.96
N MET A 294 17.07 11.14 4.81
CA MET A 294 15.98 10.42 5.43
C MET A 294 16.14 10.34 6.96
N CYS A 295 17.35 10.14 7.48
CA CYS A 295 17.62 10.21 8.92
C CYS A 295 17.34 11.61 9.48
N ALA A 296 17.81 12.67 8.81
CA ALA A 296 17.54 14.04 9.23
C ALA A 296 16.03 14.36 9.23
N PHE A 297 15.32 13.91 8.19
CA PHE A 297 13.86 14.09 8.11
C PHE A 297 13.13 13.28 9.18
N CYS A 298 13.57 12.03 9.43
CA CYS A 298 13.06 11.20 10.50
C CYS A 298 13.28 11.85 11.88
N ALA A 299 14.50 12.32 12.18
CA ALA A 299 14.80 13.02 13.44
C ALA A 299 13.93 14.27 13.62
N GLY A 300 13.74 15.06 12.55
CA GLY A 300 12.82 16.20 12.55
C GLY A 300 11.38 15.80 12.85
N LEU A 301 10.88 14.69 12.24
CA LEU A 301 9.54 14.18 12.51
C LEU A 301 9.41 13.60 13.94
N ILE A 302 10.46 12.95 14.46
CA ILE A 302 10.49 12.48 15.87
C ILE A 302 10.38 13.67 16.82
N PHE A 303 11.17 14.72 16.58
CA PHE A 303 11.10 15.96 17.38
C PHE A 303 9.72 16.60 17.29
N LEU A 304 9.12 16.61 16.11
CA LEU A 304 7.78 17.17 15.87
C LEU A 304 6.63 16.20 16.19
N THR A 305 6.91 14.97 16.65
CA THR A 305 5.86 13.94 16.84
C THR A 305 4.76 14.42 17.81
N ARG A 306 5.12 15.00 18.95
CA ARG A 306 4.13 15.49 19.92
C ARG A 306 3.30 16.65 19.39
N PRO A 307 3.88 17.74 18.83
CA PRO A 307 3.10 18.79 18.17
C PRO A 307 2.19 18.29 17.06
N LEU A 308 2.71 17.43 16.18
CA LEU A 308 1.91 16.84 15.09
C LEU A 308 0.77 15.95 15.63
N ALA A 309 1.05 15.13 16.63
CA ALA A 309 0.03 14.31 17.26
C ALA A 309 -1.06 15.16 17.94
N HIS A 310 -0.70 16.28 18.54
CA HIS A 310 -1.67 17.20 19.15
C HIS A 310 -2.63 17.80 18.11
N ILE A 311 -2.14 18.04 16.89
CA ILE A 311 -2.97 18.55 15.77
C ILE A 311 -3.79 17.45 15.13
N LEU A 312 -3.20 16.24 14.98
CA LEU A 312 -3.77 15.17 14.16
C LEU A 312 -4.62 14.18 14.96
N TYR A 313 -4.28 13.94 16.22
CA TYR A 313 -4.88 12.87 17.03
C TYR A 313 -5.74 13.48 18.15
N ALA A 314 -7.05 13.42 17.95
CA ALA A 314 -7.99 13.89 18.94
C ALA A 314 -8.31 12.79 19.99
N LYS A 315 -8.78 13.19 21.16
CA LYS A 315 -9.28 12.31 22.22
C LYS A 315 -8.25 11.23 22.61
N ASP A 316 -8.72 10.00 22.76
CA ASP A 316 -7.90 8.84 23.14
C ASP A 316 -6.83 8.48 22.11
N PHE A 317 -7.00 8.91 20.84
CA PHE A 317 -5.99 8.70 19.81
C PHE A 317 -4.68 9.44 20.07
N TYR A 318 -4.69 10.48 20.92
CA TYR A 318 -3.47 11.20 21.24
C TYR A 318 -2.36 10.29 21.75
N THR A 319 -2.71 9.25 22.52
CA THR A 319 -1.73 8.28 23.07
C THR A 319 -0.93 7.54 21.98
N ALA A 320 -1.43 7.51 20.74
CA ALA A 320 -0.74 6.88 19.60
C ALA A 320 0.62 7.53 19.26
N TRP A 321 0.89 8.76 19.74
CA TRP A 321 2.20 9.41 19.54
C TRP A 321 3.37 8.57 20.05
N CYS A 322 3.18 7.78 21.11
CA CYS A 322 4.21 6.92 21.70
C CYS A 322 4.75 5.86 20.72
N TYR A 323 3.94 5.45 19.75
CA TYR A 323 4.30 4.43 18.75
C TYR A 323 5.02 5.01 17.54
N VAL A 324 4.80 6.30 17.26
CA VAL A 324 5.30 6.99 16.05
C VAL A 324 6.83 6.95 15.90
N PRO A 325 7.64 7.21 16.95
CA PRO A 325 9.10 7.22 16.80
C PRO A 325 9.67 5.91 16.26
N PHE A 326 9.23 4.76 16.80
CA PHE A 326 9.69 3.44 16.34
C PHE A 326 9.26 3.15 14.89
N LEU A 327 8.07 3.57 14.50
CA LEU A 327 7.59 3.44 13.12
C LEU A 327 8.35 4.35 12.15
N LEU A 328 8.79 5.53 12.59
CA LEU A 328 9.65 6.41 11.81
C LEU A 328 11.03 5.78 11.61
N VAL A 329 11.63 5.23 12.65
CA VAL A 329 12.90 4.47 12.56
C VAL A 329 12.75 3.26 11.63
N SER A 330 11.64 2.51 11.74
CA SER A 330 11.32 1.42 10.81
C SER A 330 11.27 1.91 9.35
N SER A 331 10.67 3.08 9.09
CA SER A 331 10.59 3.66 7.76
C SER A 331 11.98 4.01 7.19
N VAL A 332 12.92 4.46 8.04
CA VAL A 332 14.30 4.73 7.60
C VAL A 332 15.01 3.42 7.20
N PHE A 333 14.89 2.34 7.99
CA PHE A 333 15.44 1.04 7.62
C PHE A 333 14.83 0.49 6.34
N ASN A 334 13.50 0.64 6.16
CA ASN A 334 12.82 0.27 4.93
C ASN A 334 13.31 1.09 3.73
N CYS A 335 13.58 2.40 3.92
CA CYS A 335 14.17 3.23 2.88
C CYS A 335 15.58 2.74 2.51
N ALA A 336 16.43 2.52 3.49
CA ALA A 336 17.79 2.02 3.27
C ALA A 336 17.78 0.67 2.55
N ALA A 337 16.93 -0.26 2.97
CA ALA A 337 16.72 -1.53 2.27
C ALA A 337 16.16 -1.34 0.85
N GLY A 338 15.26 -0.37 0.66
CA GLY A 338 14.68 0.01 -0.63
C GLY A 338 15.71 0.56 -1.62
N LEU A 339 16.68 1.33 -1.14
CA LEU A 339 17.80 1.85 -1.97
C LEU A 339 18.74 0.74 -2.47
N LEU A 340 18.93 -0.33 -1.69
CA LEU A 340 19.75 -1.47 -2.06
C LEU A 340 19.04 -2.41 -3.05
N GLY A 341 17.70 -2.40 -3.09
CA GLY A 341 16.91 -3.23 -4.01
C GLY A 341 17.27 -3.06 -5.49
N PRO A 342 17.27 -1.83 -6.04
CA PRO A 342 17.67 -1.56 -7.42
C PRO A 342 19.09 -2.00 -7.75
N VAL A 343 20.04 -1.90 -6.80
CA VAL A 343 21.42 -2.38 -6.97
C VAL A 343 21.45 -3.90 -7.13
N LEU A 344 20.72 -4.63 -6.28
CA LEU A 344 20.56 -6.08 -6.40
C LEU A 344 19.87 -6.47 -7.72
N SER A 345 18.88 -5.68 -8.15
CA SER A 345 18.17 -5.89 -9.41
C SER A 345 19.11 -5.69 -10.62
N ALA A 346 19.95 -4.65 -10.60
CA ALA A 346 20.93 -4.39 -11.64
C ALA A 346 21.93 -5.56 -11.78
N LYS A 347 22.37 -6.12 -10.65
CA LYS A 347 23.23 -7.29 -10.56
C LYS A 347 22.51 -8.62 -10.88
N LYS A 348 21.16 -8.61 -11.01
CA LYS A 348 20.31 -9.80 -11.16
C LYS A 348 20.35 -10.76 -9.95
N ASP A 349 20.71 -10.27 -8.77
CA ASP A 349 20.73 -11.04 -7.53
C ASP A 349 19.34 -11.09 -6.87
N THR A 350 18.44 -11.81 -7.51
CA THR A 350 17.06 -12.03 -7.01
C THR A 350 17.04 -12.92 -5.76
N LYS A 351 18.08 -13.75 -5.55
CA LYS A 351 18.16 -14.62 -4.37
C LYS A 351 18.30 -13.82 -3.08
N THR A 352 19.21 -12.84 -3.05
CA THR A 352 19.37 -11.95 -1.89
C THR A 352 18.10 -11.14 -1.64
N MET A 353 17.42 -10.66 -2.68
CA MET A 353 16.15 -9.97 -2.54
C MET A 353 15.06 -10.86 -1.91
N MET A 354 14.92 -12.08 -2.41
CA MET A 354 13.97 -13.07 -1.89
C MET A 354 14.25 -13.44 -0.43
N TRP A 355 15.49 -13.84 -0.13
CA TRP A 355 15.85 -14.25 1.23
C TRP A 355 15.72 -13.11 2.24
N SER A 356 16.10 -11.87 1.87
CA SER A 356 15.91 -10.73 2.76
C SER A 356 14.43 -10.52 3.13
N ALA A 357 13.53 -10.67 2.17
CA ALA A 357 12.10 -10.54 2.40
C ALA A 357 11.53 -11.68 3.28
N ILE A 358 11.94 -12.93 3.00
CA ILE A 358 11.50 -14.11 3.77
C ILE A 358 12.00 -14.04 5.22
N ILE A 359 13.28 -13.77 5.42
CA ILE A 359 13.88 -13.64 6.76
C ILE A 359 13.20 -12.50 7.52
N GLY A 360 13.00 -11.34 6.87
CA GLY A 360 12.30 -10.22 7.46
C GLY A 360 10.88 -10.55 7.88
N ALA A 361 10.11 -11.25 7.05
CA ALA A 361 8.74 -11.66 7.36
C ALA A 361 8.67 -12.66 8.53
N ILE A 362 9.56 -13.65 8.57
CA ILE A 362 9.65 -14.62 9.67
C ILE A 362 10.02 -13.90 10.97
N MET A 363 11.04 -13.04 10.95
CA MET A 363 11.47 -12.28 12.12
C MET A 363 10.38 -11.31 12.59
N ASN A 364 9.67 -10.66 11.66
CA ASN A 364 8.52 -9.82 12.01
C ASN A 364 7.44 -10.62 12.73
N ALA A 365 7.05 -11.79 12.21
CA ALA A 365 6.04 -12.64 12.84
C ALA A 365 6.48 -13.10 14.25
N VAL A 366 7.71 -13.56 14.39
CA VAL A 366 8.25 -14.04 15.69
C VAL A 366 8.34 -12.89 16.69
N PHE A 367 8.94 -11.77 16.30
CA PHE A 367 9.06 -10.60 17.18
C PHE A 367 7.70 -10.01 17.57
N ASN A 368 6.73 -9.97 16.64
CA ASN A 368 5.39 -9.52 16.97
C ASN A 368 4.78 -10.35 18.08
N ILE A 369 4.78 -11.68 17.95
CA ILE A 369 4.20 -12.56 18.98
C ILE A 369 4.91 -12.34 20.32
N VAL A 370 6.24 -12.42 20.34
CA VAL A 370 7.02 -12.35 21.59
C VAL A 370 6.90 -10.97 22.25
N LEU A 371 7.14 -9.89 21.48
CA LEU A 371 7.19 -8.55 22.06
C LEU A 371 5.80 -7.99 22.39
N ILE A 372 4.75 -8.36 21.63
CA ILE A 372 3.37 -7.94 22.00
C ILE A 372 2.96 -8.59 23.32
N LEU A 373 3.30 -9.86 23.54
CA LEU A 373 3.01 -10.52 24.82
C LEU A 373 3.77 -9.90 26.00
N MET A 374 4.97 -9.34 25.76
CA MET A 374 5.79 -8.73 26.82
C MET A 374 5.40 -7.27 27.12
N ILE A 375 5.19 -6.46 26.10
CA ILE A 375 5.06 -4.99 26.22
C ILE A 375 3.89 -4.42 25.39
N GLY A 376 2.93 -5.25 25.00
CA GLY A 376 1.73 -4.83 24.29
C GLY A 376 2.00 -4.20 22.92
N VAL A 377 1.23 -3.17 22.56
CA VAL A 377 1.31 -2.49 21.25
C VAL A 377 2.72 -1.95 20.95
N GLN A 378 3.45 -1.50 21.98
CA GLN A 378 4.84 -1.06 21.84
C GLN A 378 5.71 -2.17 21.26
N GLY A 379 5.44 -3.42 21.62
CA GLY A 379 6.12 -4.60 21.09
C GLY A 379 5.94 -4.74 19.58
N ALA A 380 4.75 -4.48 19.05
CA ALA A 380 4.47 -4.54 17.62
C ALA A 380 5.33 -3.54 16.81
N VAL A 381 5.39 -2.28 17.27
CA VAL A 381 6.16 -1.25 16.54
C VAL A 381 7.67 -1.48 16.64
N ILE A 382 8.16 -2.02 17.77
CA ILE A 382 9.56 -2.44 17.91
C ILE A 382 9.85 -3.65 17.01
N ALA A 383 8.96 -4.65 16.96
CA ALA A 383 9.08 -5.80 16.06
C ALA A 383 9.21 -5.36 14.60
N THR A 384 8.39 -4.39 14.19
CA THR A 384 8.42 -3.83 12.84
C THR A 384 9.74 -3.09 12.57
N ALA A 385 10.29 -2.36 13.53
CA ALA A 385 11.59 -1.70 13.39
C ALA A 385 12.75 -2.72 13.29
N LEU A 386 12.74 -3.75 14.14
CA LEU A 386 13.76 -4.81 14.14
C LEU A 386 13.73 -5.64 12.85
N SER A 387 12.54 -6.01 12.37
CA SER A 387 12.41 -6.75 11.11
C SER A 387 12.87 -5.93 9.91
N SER A 388 12.56 -4.64 9.88
CA SER A 388 13.03 -3.71 8.85
C SER A 388 14.56 -3.57 8.87
N PHE A 389 15.15 -3.51 10.07
CA PHE A 389 16.61 -3.55 10.24
C PHE A 389 17.23 -4.84 9.71
N VAL A 390 16.62 -5.99 9.99
CA VAL A 390 17.10 -7.29 9.48
C VAL A 390 17.08 -7.34 7.96
N ILE A 391 15.99 -6.88 7.32
CA ILE A 391 15.91 -6.78 5.85
C ILE A 391 17.04 -5.91 5.30
N PHE A 392 17.24 -4.74 5.90
CA PHE A 392 18.34 -3.83 5.55
C PHE A 392 19.71 -4.50 5.70
N ALA A 393 19.98 -5.12 6.83
CA ALA A 393 21.28 -5.76 7.12
C ALA A 393 21.60 -6.89 6.12
N VAL A 394 20.62 -7.73 5.78
CA VAL A 394 20.81 -8.81 4.78
C VAL A 394 21.10 -8.23 3.39
N ARG A 395 20.38 -7.20 2.98
CA ARG A 395 20.63 -6.53 1.69
C ARG A 395 21.97 -5.81 1.64
N LEU A 396 22.34 -5.13 2.74
CA LEU A 396 23.65 -4.47 2.87
C LEU A 396 24.79 -5.48 2.75
N TYR A 397 24.67 -6.62 3.44
CA TYR A 397 25.66 -7.70 3.32
C TYR A 397 25.77 -8.23 1.89
N GLY A 398 24.64 -8.41 1.18
CA GLY A 398 24.60 -8.85 -0.21
C GLY A 398 25.22 -7.87 -1.20
N THR A 399 25.15 -6.56 -0.90
CA THR A 399 25.65 -5.48 -1.77
C THR A 399 27.03 -4.93 -1.35
N ARG A 400 27.64 -5.47 -0.29
CA ARG A 400 28.91 -4.96 0.30
C ARG A 400 30.08 -4.83 -0.68
N LYS A 401 30.08 -5.62 -1.77
CA LYS A 401 31.11 -5.57 -2.82
C LYS A 401 30.79 -4.58 -3.93
N ASP A 402 29.53 -4.17 -4.01
CA ASP A 402 29.02 -3.33 -5.10
C ASP A 402 28.87 -1.86 -4.69
N ILE A 403 29.00 -1.57 -3.38
CA ILE A 403 28.82 -0.21 -2.81
C ILE A 403 30.01 0.13 -1.92
N ILE A 404 30.65 1.25 -2.20
CA ILE A 404 31.68 1.84 -1.33
C ILE A 404 31.00 2.89 -0.46
N ILE A 405 30.73 2.56 0.82
CA ILE A 405 30.11 3.47 1.78
C ILE A 405 31.22 4.30 2.43
N GLU A 406 31.10 5.62 2.38
CA GLU A 406 32.04 6.55 3.03
C GLU A 406 31.91 6.46 4.57
N ASP A 407 33.03 6.68 5.31
CA ASP A 407 33.13 6.49 6.78
C ASP A 407 32.12 7.32 7.61
N LYS A 408 31.52 8.37 7.04
CA LYS A 408 30.51 9.19 7.69
C LYS A 408 29.14 8.50 7.89
N PHE A 409 28.96 7.31 7.36
CA PHE A 409 27.71 6.56 7.47
C PHE A 409 27.28 6.30 8.93
N TYR A 410 28.22 6.01 9.82
CA TYR A 410 27.92 5.77 11.23
C TYR A 410 27.40 7.01 11.97
N ILE A 411 27.86 8.22 11.59
CA ILE A 411 27.40 9.46 12.20
C ILE A 411 25.91 9.70 11.91
N THR A 412 25.45 9.30 10.75
CA THR A 412 24.06 9.46 10.31
C THR A 412 23.08 8.66 11.19
N TRP A 413 23.49 7.49 11.65
CA TRP A 413 22.67 6.63 12.51
C TRP A 413 22.68 7.08 13.97
N LEU A 414 23.72 7.78 14.43
CA LEU A 414 23.75 8.44 15.73
C LEU A 414 22.71 9.56 15.86
N LEU A 415 22.26 10.14 14.76
CA LEU A 415 21.19 11.15 14.77
C LEU A 415 19.80 10.56 15.07
N LEU A 416 19.66 9.24 15.07
CA LEU A 416 18.39 8.55 15.35
C LEU A 416 18.30 8.02 16.80
N ILE A 417 19.39 8.07 17.55
CA ILE A 417 19.49 7.71 18.96
C ILE A 417 19.36 8.96 19.82
#